data_55fdb713247aa57c043f41a7fa7eeb4a
#
_entry.id   55fdb713247aa57c043f41a7fa7eeb4a
#
_cell.length_a   1.000
_cell.length_b   1.000
_cell.length_c   1.000
_cell.angle_alpha   90.00
_cell.angle_beta   90.00
_cell.angle_gamma   90.00
#
_symmetry.space_group_name_H-M   'P 1'
#
loop_
_entity.id
_entity.type
_entity.pdbx_description
1 polymer ?
#
loop_
_entity_poly.entity_id
_entity_poly.type
_entity_poly.pdbx_seq_one_letter_code
_entity_poly.pdbx_strand_id
1 'polypeptide(L)'
;MANTIMIGAMAGAAMLLTGSAEAPIGAQVQVALQKRLPKTKVDAIDCSKVDGLCEVVAGANLFYVDKSARYLVIGRVYDMETRQDLTAAKLLALNPDMLVGGAAKANATPDAPEAGAARAGARVTTQPAVARTLDVTRLSSKGAIVWGSGTQTVTVFSDFHCGYCRALSQALETMNVRVIERPISVLGSREIANQVLCARDRHAAVRAAYAQNPVPAGAKCDTSGLDENEAFARAHGINGTPVIVRSDGAVIEGFKPKAQLVEWLKGAKS
;
A
#
# COMPACT_ATOMS: atom_id res chain seq x y z
N MET A 1 -87.06 1.72 -45.89
CA MET A 1 -86.42 2.38 -44.75
C MET A 1 -85.18 1.58 -44.43
N ALA A 2 -84.06 1.95 -44.98
CA ALA A 2 -82.79 1.21 -44.81
C ALA A 2 -81.88 2.07 -43.93
N ASN A 3 -81.44 1.47 -42.82
CA ASN A 3 -80.54 2.12 -41.87
C ASN A 3 -79.13 1.56 -42.11
N THR A 4 -78.22 2.39 -42.62
CA THR A 4 -76.84 2.04 -42.88
C THR A 4 -75.99 2.42 -41.63
N ILE A 5 -75.38 1.44 -40.99
CA ILE A 5 -74.48 1.62 -39.86
C ILE A 5 -73.07 1.72 -40.42
N MET A 6 -72.41 2.89 -40.28
CA MET A 6 -70.97 3.08 -40.56
C MET A 6 -70.18 2.63 -39.36
N ILE A 7 -69.27 1.63 -39.56
CA ILE A 7 -68.28 1.19 -38.56
C ILE A 7 -67.00 1.96 -38.86
N GLY A 8 -66.62 2.87 -37.92
CA GLY A 8 -65.38 3.60 -37.97
C GLY A 8 -64.24 2.76 -37.40
N ALA A 9 -63.21 2.48 -38.18
CA ALA A 9 -61.98 1.82 -37.74
C ALA A 9 -61.06 2.80 -37.04
N MET A 10 -60.86 2.68 -35.74
CA MET A 10 -59.82 3.41 -35.00
C MET A 10 -58.52 2.62 -35.15
N ALA A 11 -57.56 3.18 -35.87
CA ALA A 11 -56.17 2.71 -35.93
C ALA A 11 -55.43 3.21 -34.66
N GLY A 12 -55.22 2.34 -33.65
CA GLY A 12 -54.42 2.63 -32.50
C GLY A 12 -52.93 2.57 -32.87
N ALA A 13 -52.25 3.72 -32.86
CA ALA A 13 -50.78 3.77 -32.98
C ALA A 13 -50.15 3.33 -31.63
N ALA A 14 -49.61 2.11 -31.59
CA ALA A 14 -48.79 1.63 -30.46
C ALA A 14 -47.43 2.35 -30.51
N MET A 15 -47.23 3.33 -29.63
CA MET A 15 -45.95 3.96 -29.39
C MET A 15 -45.04 2.96 -28.62
N LEU A 16 -44.09 2.35 -29.31
CA LEU A 16 -43.01 1.56 -28.67
C LEU A 16 -42.08 2.53 -27.95
N LEU A 17 -42.24 2.65 -26.65
CA LEU A 17 -41.27 3.27 -25.76
C LEU A 17 -40.05 2.35 -25.68
N THR A 18 -39.04 2.58 -26.52
CA THR A 18 -37.72 1.98 -26.39
C THR A 18 -37.02 2.66 -25.22
N GLY A 19 -37.23 2.12 -24.01
CA GLY A 19 -36.44 2.48 -22.85
C GLY A 19 -34.99 2.08 -23.11
N SER A 20 -34.11 3.04 -23.34
CA SER A 20 -32.67 2.80 -23.34
C SER A 20 -32.28 2.38 -21.95
N ALA A 21 -32.02 1.10 -21.74
CA ALA A 21 -31.45 0.59 -20.47
C ALA A 21 -30.10 1.24 -20.31
N GLU A 22 -29.99 2.07 -19.29
CA GLU A 22 -28.72 2.70 -18.92
C GLU A 22 -27.71 1.63 -18.52
N ALA A 23 -26.50 1.67 -19.09
CA ALA A 23 -25.49 0.66 -18.81
C ALA A 23 -25.15 0.66 -17.31
N PRO A 24 -24.88 -0.50 -16.69
CA PRO A 24 -24.51 -0.59 -15.30
C PRO A 24 -23.33 0.36 -14.96
N ILE A 25 -23.37 1.00 -13.81
CA ILE A 25 -22.37 2.01 -13.38
C ILE A 25 -20.94 1.48 -13.54
N GLY A 26 -20.68 0.21 -13.20
CA GLY A 26 -19.37 -0.42 -13.37
C GLY A 26 -18.88 -0.42 -14.84
N ALA A 27 -19.77 -0.63 -15.80
CA ALA A 27 -19.42 -0.59 -17.23
C ALA A 27 -19.09 0.84 -17.68
N GLN A 28 -19.81 1.85 -17.18
CA GLN A 28 -19.53 3.26 -17.48
C GLN A 28 -18.17 3.67 -16.91
N VAL A 29 -17.88 3.27 -15.67
CA VAL A 29 -16.58 3.49 -14.99
C VAL A 29 -15.46 2.80 -15.75
N GLN A 30 -15.66 1.57 -16.23
CA GLN A 30 -14.65 0.84 -17.01
C GLN A 30 -14.27 1.57 -18.29
N VAL A 31 -15.26 2.05 -19.05
CA VAL A 31 -15.01 2.85 -20.28
C VAL A 31 -14.25 4.13 -19.95
N ALA A 32 -14.64 4.84 -18.90
CA ALA A 32 -13.97 6.06 -18.46
C ALA A 32 -12.53 5.83 -18.00
N LEU A 33 -12.28 4.72 -17.27
CA LEU A 33 -10.95 4.33 -16.83
C LEU A 33 -10.06 3.94 -18.02
N GLN A 34 -10.57 3.17 -18.96
CA GLN A 34 -9.80 2.76 -20.14
C GLN A 34 -9.33 3.95 -20.97
N LYS A 35 -10.16 5.01 -21.04
CA LYS A 35 -9.78 6.28 -21.70
C LYS A 35 -8.69 7.04 -20.94
N ARG A 36 -8.71 7.02 -19.60
CA ARG A 36 -7.80 7.81 -18.75
C ARG A 36 -6.54 7.06 -18.40
N LEU A 37 -6.63 5.74 -18.25
CA LEU A 37 -5.54 4.82 -17.88
C LEU A 37 -5.39 3.71 -18.94
N PRO A 38 -5.05 4.06 -20.21
CA PRO A 38 -5.08 3.11 -21.33
C PRO A 38 -4.08 1.94 -21.18
N LYS A 39 -3.08 2.08 -20.32
CA LYS A 39 -2.07 1.04 -20.06
C LYS A 39 -2.44 0.16 -18.85
N THR A 40 -3.51 0.46 -18.14
CA THR A 40 -3.94 -0.29 -16.95
C THR A 40 -5.01 -1.30 -17.34
N LYS A 41 -4.68 -2.58 -17.22
CA LYS A 41 -5.67 -3.65 -17.41
C LYS A 41 -6.51 -3.75 -16.14
N VAL A 42 -7.79 -3.40 -16.25
CA VAL A 42 -8.77 -3.53 -15.18
C VAL A 42 -9.37 -4.93 -15.22
N ASP A 43 -9.28 -5.66 -14.11
CA ASP A 43 -9.77 -7.04 -14.01
C ASP A 43 -11.19 -7.11 -13.40
N ALA A 44 -11.50 -6.19 -12.46
CA ALA A 44 -12.83 -6.10 -11.85
C ALA A 44 -13.16 -4.68 -11.39
N ILE A 45 -14.45 -4.35 -11.41
CA ILE A 45 -14.99 -3.11 -10.83
C ILE A 45 -16.24 -3.46 -10.02
N ASP A 46 -16.28 -3.01 -8.77
CA ASP A 46 -17.42 -3.17 -7.87
C ASP A 46 -17.83 -1.82 -7.29
N CYS A 47 -18.99 -1.32 -7.69
CA CYS A 47 -19.53 -0.03 -7.23
C CYS A 47 -20.62 -0.19 -6.16
N SER A 48 -20.78 -1.39 -5.60
CA SER A 48 -21.83 -1.70 -4.60
C SER A 48 -21.30 -1.70 -3.16
N LYS A 49 -19.99 -1.76 -2.96
CA LYS A 49 -19.33 -1.94 -1.66
C LYS A 49 -19.22 -0.66 -0.84
N VAL A 50 -18.96 0.45 -1.52
CA VAL A 50 -18.74 1.75 -0.87
C VAL A 50 -19.59 2.77 -1.61
N ASP A 51 -20.47 3.44 -0.89
CA ASP A 51 -21.30 4.45 -1.51
C ASP A 51 -20.44 5.62 -2.05
N GLY A 52 -20.72 6.02 -3.28
CA GLY A 52 -19.96 7.07 -3.97
C GLY A 52 -18.65 6.62 -4.62
N LEU A 53 -18.10 5.44 -4.28
CA LEU A 53 -16.85 4.92 -4.80
C LEU A 53 -17.03 3.54 -5.47
N CYS A 54 -16.27 3.31 -6.52
CA CYS A 54 -16.13 2.00 -7.14
C CYS A 54 -14.76 1.42 -6.77
N GLU A 55 -14.75 0.21 -6.24
CA GLU A 55 -13.55 -0.58 -6.01
C GLU A 55 -13.05 -1.12 -7.34
N VAL A 56 -11.78 -0.92 -7.65
CA VAL A 56 -11.15 -1.35 -8.92
C VAL A 56 -9.96 -2.24 -8.63
N VAL A 57 -9.98 -3.43 -9.24
CA VAL A 57 -8.88 -4.39 -9.21
C VAL A 57 -8.15 -4.36 -10.55
N ALA A 58 -6.83 -4.22 -10.50
CA ALA A 58 -5.95 -4.24 -11.68
C ALA A 58 -4.69 -5.04 -11.35
N GLY A 59 -4.66 -6.32 -11.70
CA GLY A 59 -3.65 -7.27 -11.27
C GLY A 59 -3.62 -7.41 -9.75
N ALA A 60 -2.48 -7.17 -9.15
CA ALA A 60 -2.31 -7.17 -7.70
C ALA A 60 -2.68 -5.83 -7.02
N ASN A 61 -3.09 -4.84 -7.80
CA ASN A 61 -3.40 -3.51 -7.27
C ASN A 61 -4.89 -3.34 -7.01
N LEU A 62 -5.19 -2.69 -5.91
CA LEU A 62 -6.53 -2.29 -5.51
C LEU A 62 -6.56 -0.78 -5.29
N PHE A 63 -7.50 -0.11 -5.93
CA PHE A 63 -7.73 1.32 -5.76
C PHE A 63 -9.21 1.63 -5.92
N TYR A 64 -9.61 2.85 -5.60
CA TYR A 64 -10.99 3.30 -5.68
C TYR A 64 -11.11 4.48 -6.64
N VAL A 65 -12.26 4.58 -7.30
CA VAL A 65 -12.59 5.75 -8.13
C VAL A 65 -14.03 6.19 -7.84
N ASP A 66 -14.30 7.48 -8.04
CA ASP A 66 -15.67 7.96 -8.04
C ASP A 66 -16.44 7.43 -9.26
N LYS A 67 -17.78 7.49 -9.24
CA LYS A 67 -18.64 6.97 -10.31
C LYS A 67 -18.36 7.60 -11.70
N SER A 68 -17.73 8.78 -11.75
CA SER A 68 -17.29 9.42 -13.00
C SER A 68 -15.87 9.03 -13.41
N ALA A 69 -15.16 8.23 -12.62
CA ALA A 69 -13.75 7.90 -12.74
C ALA A 69 -12.83 9.13 -12.86
N ARG A 70 -13.27 10.28 -12.33
CA ARG A 70 -12.49 11.52 -12.33
C ARG A 70 -11.46 11.53 -11.23
N TYR A 71 -11.82 11.05 -10.05
CA TYR A 71 -10.96 11.01 -8.87
C TYR A 71 -10.53 9.56 -8.59
N LEU A 72 -9.23 9.38 -8.40
CA LEU A 72 -8.64 8.10 -8.04
C LEU A 72 -8.08 8.20 -6.63
N VAL A 73 -8.44 7.23 -5.77
CA VAL A 73 -7.99 7.14 -4.39
C VAL A 73 -7.16 5.87 -4.24
N ILE A 74 -5.90 6.02 -3.87
CA ILE A 74 -5.01 4.91 -3.49
C ILE A 74 -4.88 4.95 -1.97
N GLY A 75 -5.37 3.91 -1.30
CA GLY A 75 -5.40 3.89 0.16
C GLY A 75 -6.33 2.83 0.71
N ARG A 76 -6.69 2.98 1.99
CA ARG A 76 -7.60 2.08 2.69
C ARG A 76 -8.94 2.74 2.92
N VAL A 77 -9.99 1.98 2.70
CA VAL A 77 -11.36 2.37 3.02
C VAL A 77 -11.80 1.58 4.26
N TYR A 78 -12.17 2.31 5.31
CA TYR A 78 -12.72 1.77 6.54
C TYR A 78 -14.21 2.09 6.59
N ASP A 79 -15.00 1.09 6.80
CA ASP A 79 -16.39 1.27 7.21
C ASP A 79 -16.40 1.61 8.70
N MET A 80 -16.71 2.86 9.02
CA MET A 80 -16.69 3.36 10.40
C MET A 80 -17.91 2.87 11.22
N GLU A 81 -18.97 2.44 10.56
CA GLU A 81 -20.14 1.87 11.20
C GLU A 81 -19.89 0.43 11.63
N THR A 82 -19.40 -0.41 10.72
CA THR A 82 -19.06 -1.82 10.99
C THR A 82 -17.65 -1.99 11.58
N ARG A 83 -16.83 -0.92 11.58
CA ARG A 83 -15.42 -0.92 12.00
C ARG A 83 -14.54 -1.91 11.22
N GLN A 84 -14.87 -2.12 9.95
CA GLN A 84 -14.17 -3.04 9.08
C GLN A 84 -13.26 -2.31 8.10
N ASP A 85 -12.08 -2.86 7.87
CA ASP A 85 -11.19 -2.46 6.79
C ASP A 85 -11.57 -3.21 5.51
N LEU A 86 -12.36 -2.55 4.66
CA LEU A 86 -12.87 -3.13 3.42
C LEU A 86 -11.73 -3.42 2.44
N THR A 87 -10.71 -2.56 2.41
CA THR A 87 -9.54 -2.75 1.56
C THR A 87 -8.72 -3.96 1.98
N ALA A 88 -8.50 -4.16 3.29
CA ALA A 88 -7.77 -5.32 3.78
C ALA A 88 -8.50 -6.62 3.47
N ALA A 89 -9.81 -6.66 3.69
CA ALA A 89 -10.65 -7.82 3.38
C ALA A 89 -10.55 -8.20 1.89
N LYS A 90 -10.57 -7.20 1.00
CA LYS A 90 -10.46 -7.45 -0.44
C LYS A 90 -9.06 -7.88 -0.87
N LEU A 91 -8.00 -7.22 -0.36
CA LEU A 91 -6.62 -7.62 -0.64
C LEU A 91 -6.33 -9.05 -0.18
N LEU A 92 -6.91 -9.45 0.93
CA LEU A 92 -6.84 -10.80 1.45
C LEU A 92 -7.55 -11.82 0.54
N ALA A 93 -8.73 -11.46 0.03
CA ALA A 93 -9.47 -12.29 -0.92
C ALA A 93 -8.76 -12.42 -2.28
N LEU A 94 -8.02 -11.36 -2.70
CA LEU A 94 -7.23 -11.39 -3.94
C LEU A 94 -5.92 -12.17 -3.79
N ASN A 95 -5.38 -12.24 -2.57
CA ASN A 95 -4.12 -12.90 -2.28
C ASN A 95 -4.25 -13.84 -1.06
N PRO A 96 -5.01 -14.94 -1.18
CA PRO A 96 -5.24 -15.88 -0.08
C PRO A 96 -3.92 -16.50 0.44
N ASP A 97 -2.89 -16.57 -0.39
CA ASP A 97 -1.55 -17.04 -0.01
C ASP A 97 -0.87 -16.15 1.04
N MET A 98 -1.31 -14.91 1.21
CA MET A 98 -0.84 -14.06 2.30
C MET A 98 -1.29 -14.55 3.68
N LEU A 99 -2.40 -15.28 3.75
CA LEU A 99 -2.85 -15.97 4.99
C LEU A 99 -2.17 -17.32 5.18
N VAL A 100 -1.97 -18.05 4.10
CA VAL A 100 -1.48 -19.43 4.14
C VAL A 100 0.04 -19.47 4.36
N GLY A 101 0.78 -18.48 3.88
CA GLY A 101 2.25 -18.38 4.06
C GLY A 101 2.70 -18.21 5.52
N GLY A 102 1.81 -17.74 6.43
CA GLY A 102 2.08 -17.64 7.86
C GLY A 102 1.64 -18.85 8.68
N ALA A 103 0.57 -19.54 8.27
CA ALA A 103 -0.03 -20.64 9.04
C ALA A 103 0.38 -22.04 8.54
N ALA A 104 0.64 -22.21 7.23
CA ALA A 104 0.96 -23.52 6.66
C ALA A 104 2.37 -24.03 7.02
N LYS A 105 3.31 -23.15 7.41
CA LYS A 105 4.63 -23.57 7.92
C LYS A 105 4.60 -24.05 9.38
N ALA A 106 3.53 -23.80 10.11
CA ALA A 106 3.43 -24.22 11.51
C ALA A 106 2.83 -25.63 11.70
N ASN A 107 2.20 -26.21 10.68
CA ASN A 107 1.47 -27.48 10.78
C ASN A 107 1.81 -28.51 9.68
N ALA A 108 3.00 -28.47 9.12
CA ALA A 108 3.45 -29.54 8.23
C ALA A 108 3.91 -30.74 9.06
N THR A 109 2.99 -31.64 9.39
CA THR A 109 3.32 -33.04 9.67
C THR A 109 3.54 -33.77 8.35
N PRO A 110 4.61 -34.59 8.22
CA PRO A 110 4.83 -35.40 7.05
C PRO A 110 3.87 -36.60 7.14
N ASP A 111 3.01 -36.74 6.15
CA ASP A 111 2.24 -37.91 5.74
C ASP A 111 0.75 -37.62 5.53
N ALA A 112 0.39 -37.38 4.24
CA ALA A 112 -0.90 -37.79 3.67
C ALA A 112 -0.82 -37.71 2.14
N PRO A 113 -1.41 -38.67 1.42
CA PRO A 113 -1.12 -38.98 0.01
C PRO A 113 -1.85 -38.07 -0.99
N GLU A 114 -1.24 -38.02 -2.17
CA GLU A 114 -1.70 -37.28 -3.34
C GLU A 114 -3.07 -37.73 -3.85
N ALA A 115 -3.93 -36.78 -4.23
CA ALA A 115 -5.07 -37.03 -5.11
C ALA A 115 -5.17 -35.97 -6.20
N GLY A 116 -4.82 -36.38 -7.40
CA GLY A 116 -5.55 -36.07 -8.63
C GLY A 116 -5.38 -34.68 -9.26
N ALA A 117 -4.57 -34.65 -10.28
CA ALA A 117 -4.36 -33.57 -11.23
C ALA A 117 -5.61 -33.11 -11.98
N ALA A 118 -5.75 -31.80 -12.21
CA ALA A 118 -6.33 -31.25 -13.43
C ALA A 118 -5.50 -30.07 -13.92
N ARG A 119 -4.95 -30.24 -15.12
CA ARG A 119 -4.12 -29.29 -15.85
C ARG A 119 -4.96 -28.14 -16.39
N ALA A 120 -4.53 -26.90 -16.16
CA ALA A 120 -4.61 -25.84 -17.17
C ALA A 120 -3.45 -24.89 -16.94
N GLY A 121 -2.52 -24.86 -17.88
CA GLY A 121 -1.26 -24.12 -17.77
C GLY A 121 -1.45 -22.63 -18.00
N ALA A 122 -0.91 -21.87 -17.10
CA ALA A 122 -0.21 -20.63 -17.38
C ALA A 122 0.97 -20.63 -16.42
N ARG A 123 2.14 -20.93 -16.98
CA ARG A 123 3.41 -20.87 -16.28
C ARG A 123 3.69 -19.40 -15.99
N VAL A 124 3.22 -18.92 -14.85
CA VAL A 124 3.75 -17.71 -14.25
C VAL A 124 5.16 -18.10 -13.83
N THR A 125 6.13 -17.72 -14.63
CA THR A 125 7.52 -17.69 -14.20
C THR A 125 7.59 -16.66 -13.08
N THR A 126 7.47 -17.11 -11.85
CA THR A 126 7.96 -16.38 -10.69
C THR A 126 9.49 -16.35 -10.86
N GLN A 127 9.97 -15.33 -11.58
CA GLN A 127 11.36 -14.93 -11.38
C GLN A 127 11.47 -14.69 -9.88
N PRO A 128 12.42 -15.33 -9.17
CA PRO A 128 12.72 -14.95 -7.80
C PRO A 128 13.00 -13.46 -7.87
N ALA A 129 12.24 -12.67 -7.08
CA ALA A 129 12.50 -11.25 -6.95
C ALA A 129 13.98 -11.15 -6.61
N VAL A 130 14.76 -10.59 -7.54
CA VAL A 130 16.20 -10.38 -7.33
C VAL A 130 16.26 -9.60 -6.03
N ALA A 131 16.85 -10.20 -4.99
CA ALA A 131 16.91 -9.61 -3.68
C ALA A 131 17.60 -8.25 -3.84
N ARG A 132 16.80 -7.17 -3.76
CA ARG A 132 17.31 -5.81 -3.93
C ARG A 132 18.29 -5.55 -2.80
N THR A 133 19.47 -5.06 -3.15
CA THR A 133 20.46 -4.61 -2.18
C THR A 133 20.68 -3.10 -2.33
N LEU A 134 20.89 -2.41 -1.21
CA LEU A 134 21.23 -1.00 -1.17
C LEU A 134 22.52 -0.81 -0.37
N ASP A 135 23.51 -0.17 -0.97
CA ASP A 135 24.72 0.24 -0.26
C ASP A 135 24.46 1.59 0.42
N VAL A 136 24.11 1.53 1.70
CA VAL A 136 23.88 2.71 2.56
C VAL A 136 25.13 3.19 3.30
N THR A 137 26.28 2.51 3.11
CA THR A 137 27.53 2.81 3.84
C THR A 137 28.15 4.14 3.42
N ARG A 138 27.85 4.60 2.21
CA ARG A 138 28.33 5.86 1.65
C ARG A 138 27.55 7.10 2.11
N LEU A 139 26.40 6.91 2.75
CA LEU A 139 25.61 8.02 3.26
C LEU A 139 26.29 8.65 4.47
N SER A 140 26.42 9.96 4.47
CA SER A 140 27.02 10.67 5.59
C SER A 140 26.21 10.50 6.88
N SER A 141 26.84 10.68 8.03
CA SER A 141 26.13 10.64 9.32
C SER A 141 25.26 11.87 9.57
N LYS A 142 25.39 12.94 8.77
CA LYS A 142 24.69 14.21 8.96
C LYS A 142 23.16 14.06 8.91
N GLY A 143 22.63 13.24 8.00
CA GLY A 143 21.20 12.97 7.88
C GLY A 143 20.70 11.77 8.69
N ALA A 144 21.53 11.20 9.55
CA ALA A 144 21.20 10.02 10.34
C ALA A 144 20.70 10.38 11.74
N ILE A 145 19.60 9.75 12.15
CA ILE A 145 19.10 9.77 13.52
C ILE A 145 19.32 8.38 14.09
N VAL A 146 20.23 8.25 15.05
CA VAL A 146 20.62 6.94 15.61
C VAL A 146 19.96 6.74 16.96
N TRP A 147 19.32 5.58 17.12
CA TRP A 147 18.70 5.19 18.38
C TRP A 147 18.71 3.66 18.56
N GLY A 148 18.41 3.20 19.78
CA GLY A 148 18.57 1.78 20.15
C GLY A 148 20.04 1.39 20.33
N SER A 149 20.28 0.30 21.06
CA SER A 149 21.62 -0.13 21.49
C SER A 149 21.95 -1.59 21.12
N GLY A 150 21.11 -2.24 20.32
CA GLY A 150 21.32 -3.63 19.89
C GLY A 150 22.56 -3.83 19.02
N THR A 151 23.03 -5.06 18.96
CA THR A 151 24.19 -5.46 18.14
C THR A 151 23.86 -5.51 16.64
N GLN A 152 22.60 -5.78 16.29
CA GLN A 152 22.14 -5.77 14.90
C GLN A 152 21.72 -4.36 14.51
N THR A 153 22.25 -3.88 13.37
CA THR A 153 21.94 -2.54 12.86
C THR A 153 20.99 -2.64 11.67
N VAL A 154 19.99 -1.77 11.66
CA VAL A 154 19.10 -1.54 10.51
C VAL A 154 19.11 -0.07 10.15
N THR A 155 19.14 0.22 8.83
CA THR A 155 18.91 1.57 8.32
C THR A 155 17.45 1.65 7.85
N VAL A 156 16.73 2.69 8.23
CA VAL A 156 15.32 2.87 7.89
C VAL A 156 15.13 4.20 7.17
N PHE A 157 14.74 4.15 5.90
CA PHE A 157 14.24 5.33 5.22
C PHE A 157 12.78 5.53 5.61
N SER A 158 12.46 6.66 6.22
CA SER A 158 11.18 6.91 6.89
C SER A 158 10.62 8.30 6.54
N ASP A 159 9.33 8.49 6.84
CA ASP A 159 8.66 9.78 6.80
C ASP A 159 7.80 9.91 8.07
N PHE A 160 7.86 11.04 8.75
CA PHE A 160 7.14 11.24 10.02
C PHE A 160 5.61 11.36 9.86
N HIS A 161 5.11 11.60 8.65
CA HIS A 161 3.68 11.52 8.34
C HIS A 161 3.21 10.09 7.96
N CYS A 162 4.13 9.14 7.84
CA CYS A 162 3.82 7.77 7.44
C CYS A 162 3.33 6.91 8.62
N GLY A 163 2.09 6.46 8.57
CA GLY A 163 1.51 5.58 9.59
C GLY A 163 2.23 4.23 9.73
N TYR A 164 2.73 3.67 8.62
CA TYR A 164 3.53 2.43 8.63
C TYR A 164 4.93 2.63 9.21
N CYS A 165 5.53 3.82 9.05
CA CYS A 165 6.80 4.15 9.70
C CYS A 165 6.62 4.25 11.21
N ARG A 166 5.51 4.84 11.68
CA ARG A 166 5.15 4.84 13.10
C ARG A 166 5.01 3.43 13.66
N ALA A 167 4.26 2.56 12.96
CA ALA A 167 4.10 1.17 13.39
C ALA A 167 5.44 0.41 13.42
N LEU A 168 6.31 0.64 12.43
CA LEU A 168 7.65 0.07 12.40
C LEU A 168 8.51 0.57 13.55
N SER A 169 8.53 1.87 13.83
CA SER A 169 9.26 2.47 14.94
C SER A 169 8.85 1.82 16.27
N GLN A 170 7.54 1.69 16.52
CA GLN A 170 7.02 1.01 17.71
C GLN A 170 7.47 -0.46 17.80
N ALA A 171 7.51 -1.19 16.69
CA ALA A 171 8.00 -2.56 16.66
C ALA A 171 9.50 -2.64 17.00
N LEU A 172 10.31 -1.76 16.37
CA LEU A 172 11.76 -1.71 16.59
C LEU A 172 12.15 -1.29 18.01
N GLU A 173 11.38 -0.40 18.66
CA GLU A 173 11.55 -0.04 20.09
C GLU A 173 11.48 -1.26 21.03
N THR A 174 10.73 -2.29 20.66
CA THR A 174 10.62 -3.54 21.44
C THR A 174 11.68 -4.58 21.08
N MET A 175 12.58 -4.26 20.14
CA MET A 175 13.61 -5.17 19.63
C MET A 175 14.99 -4.73 20.09
N ASN A 176 15.92 -5.67 20.26
CA ASN A 176 17.31 -5.36 20.59
C ASN A 176 18.09 -5.05 19.30
N VAL A 177 17.78 -3.90 18.67
CA VAL A 177 18.41 -3.43 17.44
C VAL A 177 18.95 -2.02 17.61
N ARG A 178 19.93 -1.67 16.79
CA ARG A 178 20.38 -0.30 16.58
C ARG A 178 19.75 0.21 15.30
N VAL A 179 19.04 1.32 15.36
CA VAL A 179 18.37 1.92 14.23
C VAL A 179 19.12 3.15 13.75
N ILE A 180 19.38 3.21 12.45
CA ILE A 180 19.87 4.41 11.75
C ILE A 180 18.69 4.91 10.93
N GLU A 181 17.91 5.81 11.49
CA GLU A 181 16.77 6.38 10.80
C GLU A 181 17.21 7.50 9.87
N ARG A 182 16.75 7.47 8.63
CA ARG A 182 17.07 8.41 7.56
C ARG A 182 15.77 8.99 7.01
N PRO A 183 15.31 10.11 7.55
CA PRO A 183 14.09 10.74 7.07
C PRO A 183 14.20 11.17 5.61
N ILE A 184 13.12 10.89 4.87
CA ILE A 184 12.86 11.36 3.51
C ILE A 184 11.44 11.91 3.47
N SER A 185 11.21 13.02 2.75
CA SER A 185 9.93 13.74 2.87
C SER A 185 8.98 13.42 1.71
N VAL A 186 8.72 12.13 1.48
CA VAL A 186 7.79 11.66 0.42
C VAL A 186 6.33 12.04 0.70
N LEU A 187 5.99 12.27 1.99
CA LEU A 187 4.67 12.70 2.43
C LEU A 187 4.67 14.14 3.00
N GLY A 188 5.72 14.91 2.72
CA GLY A 188 5.80 16.32 3.10
C GLY A 188 6.19 16.58 4.56
N SER A 189 6.88 15.67 5.25
CA SER A 189 7.28 15.83 6.65
C SER A 189 8.63 16.55 6.87
N ARG A 190 9.16 17.26 5.86
CA ARG A 190 10.50 17.88 5.91
C ARG A 190 10.70 18.79 7.13
N GLU A 191 9.72 19.61 7.45
CA GLU A 191 9.84 20.53 8.60
C GLU A 191 9.99 19.76 9.92
N ILE A 192 9.20 18.69 10.10
CA ILE A 192 9.30 17.80 11.26
C ILE A 192 10.68 17.11 11.27
N ALA A 193 11.16 16.64 10.12
CA ALA A 193 12.48 16.01 10.00
C ALA A 193 13.61 16.97 10.41
N ASN A 194 13.55 18.25 10.02
CA ASN A 194 14.48 19.29 10.45
C ASN A 194 14.48 19.44 11.97
N GLN A 195 13.29 19.52 12.60
CA GLN A 195 13.15 19.65 14.05
C GLN A 195 13.72 18.45 14.79
N VAL A 196 13.40 17.23 14.32
CA VAL A 196 13.91 15.98 14.94
C VAL A 196 15.43 15.90 14.82
N LEU A 197 16.00 16.21 13.65
CA LEU A 197 17.45 16.16 13.44
C LEU A 197 18.20 17.17 14.32
N CYS A 198 17.61 18.33 14.59
CA CYS A 198 18.19 19.37 15.41
C CYS A 198 17.85 19.27 16.91
N ALA A 199 17.03 18.29 17.32
CA ALA A 199 16.68 18.09 18.71
C ALA A 199 17.90 17.63 19.54
N ARG A 200 17.95 18.05 20.81
CA ARG A 200 19.01 17.62 21.75
C ARG A 200 18.92 16.11 22.01
N ASP A 201 17.72 15.61 22.26
CA ASP A 201 17.42 14.17 22.35
C ASP A 201 16.64 13.76 21.10
N ARG A 202 17.38 13.29 20.09
CA ARG A 202 16.81 12.90 18.80
C ARG A 202 15.88 11.70 18.91
N HIS A 203 16.15 10.75 19.82
CA HIS A 203 15.28 9.60 20.00
C HIS A 203 13.94 9.98 20.63
N ALA A 204 13.94 10.84 21.64
CA ALA A 204 12.70 11.39 22.18
C ALA A 204 11.92 12.21 21.13
N ALA A 205 12.64 12.97 20.29
CA ALA A 205 12.05 13.72 19.20
C ALA A 205 11.41 12.82 18.12
N VAL A 206 12.03 11.69 17.76
CA VAL A 206 11.44 10.68 16.87
C VAL A 206 10.12 10.16 17.43
N ARG A 207 10.09 9.80 18.71
CA ARG A 207 8.86 9.32 19.37
C ARG A 207 7.77 10.39 19.38
N ALA A 208 8.13 11.64 19.68
CA ALA A 208 7.18 12.76 19.66
C ALA A 208 6.60 12.97 18.24
N ALA A 209 7.47 12.99 17.22
CA ALA A 209 7.06 13.18 15.83
C ALA A 209 6.09 12.09 15.35
N TYR A 210 6.40 10.81 15.61
CA TYR A 210 5.49 9.70 15.26
C TYR A 210 4.20 9.68 16.08
N ALA A 211 4.23 10.19 17.30
CA ALA A 211 3.03 10.36 18.12
C ALA A 211 2.20 11.60 17.73
N GLN A 212 2.66 12.36 16.71
CA GLN A 212 2.06 13.64 16.30
C GLN A 212 2.01 14.67 17.45
N ASN A 213 2.94 14.55 18.38
CA ASN A 213 3.16 15.52 19.45
C ASN A 213 4.16 16.57 19.00
N PRO A 214 4.14 17.78 19.60
CA PRO A 214 5.16 18.79 19.34
C PRO A 214 6.56 18.22 19.56
N VAL A 215 7.44 18.39 18.56
CA VAL A 215 8.84 18.01 18.68
C VAL A 215 9.53 19.03 19.58
N PRO A 216 10.27 18.60 20.63
CA PRO A 216 10.99 19.53 21.50
C PRO A 216 11.95 20.41 20.69
N ALA A 217 11.88 21.71 20.89
CA ALA A 217 12.73 22.65 20.18
C ALA A 217 14.21 22.36 20.45
N GLY A 218 14.99 22.27 19.38
CA GLY A 218 16.45 22.18 19.41
C GLY A 218 17.11 23.50 18.99
N ALA A 219 18.44 23.55 19.06
CA ALA A 219 19.21 24.63 18.46
C ALA A 219 19.16 24.53 16.92
N LYS A 220 19.38 25.64 16.21
CA LYS A 220 19.60 25.60 14.76
C LYS A 220 20.81 24.69 14.46
N CYS A 221 20.66 23.79 13.52
CA CYS A 221 21.71 22.87 13.11
C CYS A 221 21.75 22.72 11.58
N ASP A 222 22.81 22.06 11.08
CA ASP A 222 22.92 21.72 9.66
C ASP A 222 21.96 20.54 9.34
N THR A 223 20.99 20.78 8.47
CA THR A 223 20.01 19.79 8.02
C THR A 223 20.27 19.30 6.59
N SER A 224 21.42 19.66 5.99
CA SER A 224 21.79 19.27 4.62
C SER A 224 21.87 17.75 4.43
N GLY A 225 22.11 16.99 5.50
CA GLY A 225 22.09 15.53 5.45
C GLY A 225 20.72 14.94 5.11
N LEU A 226 19.62 15.68 5.32
CA LEU A 226 18.30 15.25 4.86
C LEU A 226 18.18 15.35 3.33
N ASP A 227 18.84 16.33 2.71
CA ASP A 227 18.89 16.46 1.24
C ASP A 227 19.67 15.28 0.63
N GLU A 228 20.73 14.83 1.31
CA GLU A 228 21.47 13.61 0.91
C GLU A 228 20.59 12.36 0.99
N ASN A 229 19.80 12.23 2.05
CA ASN A 229 18.85 11.12 2.18
C ASN A 229 17.81 11.09 1.05
N GLU A 230 17.23 12.27 0.73
CA GLU A 230 16.25 12.39 -0.35
C GLU A 230 16.88 12.17 -1.73
N ALA A 231 18.11 12.67 -1.95
CA ALA A 231 18.85 12.44 -3.19
C ALA A 231 19.15 10.93 -3.37
N PHE A 232 19.61 10.28 -2.32
CA PHE A 232 19.82 8.83 -2.31
C PHE A 232 18.52 8.07 -2.60
N ALA A 233 17.44 8.43 -1.94
CA ALA A 233 16.13 7.79 -2.14
C ALA A 233 15.69 7.89 -3.60
N ARG A 234 15.78 9.09 -4.20
CA ARG A 234 15.46 9.30 -5.63
C ARG A 234 16.35 8.47 -6.55
N ALA A 235 17.66 8.48 -6.33
CA ALA A 235 18.63 7.75 -7.15
C ALA A 235 18.41 6.23 -7.13
N HIS A 236 17.88 5.71 -6.04
CA HIS A 236 17.63 4.28 -5.85
C HIS A 236 16.14 3.90 -5.95
N GLY A 237 15.27 4.79 -6.43
CA GLY A 237 13.85 4.48 -6.64
C GLY A 237 13.08 4.18 -5.36
N ILE A 238 13.47 4.78 -4.22
CA ILE A 238 12.72 4.72 -2.97
C ILE A 238 11.62 5.78 -3.04
N ASN A 239 10.43 5.36 -3.47
CA ASN A 239 9.28 6.24 -3.68
C ASN A 239 8.21 6.10 -2.58
N GLY A 240 8.45 5.26 -1.58
CA GLY A 240 7.55 5.01 -0.46
C GLY A 240 8.30 4.68 0.81
N THR A 241 7.63 4.74 1.94
CA THR A 241 8.19 4.48 3.27
C THR A 241 7.28 3.53 4.07
N PRO A 242 7.87 2.75 5.00
CA PRO A 242 9.29 2.61 5.29
C PRO A 242 10.02 1.71 4.30
N VAL A 243 11.33 1.96 4.12
CA VAL A 243 12.25 1.00 3.48
C VAL A 243 13.33 0.65 4.51
N ILE A 244 13.50 -0.64 4.78
CA ILE A 244 14.41 -1.16 5.81
C ILE A 244 15.59 -1.81 5.10
N VAL A 245 16.80 -1.40 5.48
CA VAL A 245 18.05 -1.94 4.93
C VAL A 245 18.84 -2.58 6.08
N ARG A 246 19.17 -3.84 5.93
CA ARG A 246 20.01 -4.59 6.84
C ARG A 246 21.49 -4.27 6.63
N SER A 247 22.37 -4.61 7.55
CA SER A 247 23.81 -4.31 7.50
C SER A 247 24.54 -4.88 6.26
N ASP A 248 24.03 -5.96 5.66
CA ASP A 248 24.56 -6.56 4.43
C ASP A 248 23.92 -5.99 3.14
N GLY A 249 23.15 -4.91 3.28
CA GLY A 249 22.48 -4.24 2.17
C GLY A 249 21.13 -4.84 1.76
N ALA A 250 20.71 -5.98 2.34
CA ALA A 250 19.41 -6.58 2.03
C ALA A 250 18.26 -5.63 2.39
N VAL A 251 17.22 -5.59 1.55
CA VAL A 251 16.14 -4.62 1.64
C VAL A 251 14.80 -5.29 1.91
N ILE A 252 14.00 -4.68 2.78
CA ILE A 252 12.56 -4.90 2.89
C ILE A 252 11.84 -3.58 2.63
N GLU A 253 10.83 -3.61 1.78
CA GLU A 253 9.93 -2.48 1.54
C GLU A 253 8.63 -2.66 2.33
N GLY A 254 8.15 -1.57 2.91
CA GLY A 254 6.96 -1.52 3.73
C GLY A 254 7.13 -2.08 5.14
N PHE A 255 6.07 -1.94 5.93
CA PHE A 255 6.02 -2.46 7.30
C PHE A 255 6.04 -3.99 7.32
N LYS A 256 6.79 -4.56 8.26
CA LYS A 256 6.73 -5.99 8.60
C LYS A 256 6.52 -6.16 10.10
N PRO A 257 5.71 -7.14 10.54
CA PRO A 257 5.56 -7.47 11.95
C PRO A 257 6.89 -7.90 12.59
N LYS A 258 7.03 -7.67 13.91
CA LYS A 258 8.24 -7.99 14.68
C LYS A 258 8.77 -9.40 14.43
N ALA A 259 7.91 -10.41 14.38
CA ALA A 259 8.32 -11.80 14.17
C ALA A 259 9.05 -11.97 12.82
N GLN A 260 8.55 -11.35 11.75
CA GLN A 260 9.18 -11.40 10.43
C GLN A 260 10.50 -10.62 10.42
N LEU A 261 10.58 -9.47 11.09
CA LEU A 261 11.81 -8.69 11.20
C LEU A 261 12.89 -9.46 11.94
N VAL A 262 12.55 -10.15 13.04
CA VAL A 262 13.50 -10.98 13.80
C VAL A 262 14.08 -12.10 12.93
N GLU A 263 13.24 -12.82 12.18
CA GLU A 263 13.72 -13.87 11.28
C GLU A 263 14.59 -13.32 10.15
N TRP A 264 14.19 -12.21 9.57
CA TRP A 264 14.94 -11.56 8.50
C TRP A 264 16.31 -11.06 8.99
N LEU A 265 16.39 -10.52 10.21
CA LEU A 265 17.63 -10.05 10.78
C LEU A 265 18.63 -11.18 11.04
N LYS A 266 18.17 -12.40 11.38
CA LYS A 266 19.05 -13.58 11.53
C LYS A 266 19.79 -13.96 10.26
N GLY A 267 19.26 -13.60 9.09
CA GLY A 267 19.90 -13.85 7.79
C GLY A 267 21.02 -12.88 7.44
N ALA A 268 21.39 -11.95 8.34
CA ALA A 268 22.53 -11.06 8.10
C ALA A 268 23.81 -11.87 7.94
N LYS A 269 24.46 -11.75 6.79
CA LYS A 269 25.84 -12.26 6.62
C LYS A 269 26.74 -11.29 7.38
N SER A 270 27.53 -11.82 8.32
CA SER A 270 28.58 -11.10 9.04
C SER A 270 29.71 -10.71 8.10
#